data_ec5239a966b474076e77cb698b0994c9
#
_entry.id   ec5239a966b474076e77cb698b0994c9
#
_cell.length_a   1.000
_cell.length_b   1.000
_cell.length_c   1.000
_cell.angle_alpha   90.00
_cell.angle_beta   90.00
_cell.angle_gamma   90.00
#
_symmetry.space_group_name_H-M   'P 1'
#
loop_
_entity.id
_entity.type
_entity.pdbx_description
1 polymer ?
#
loop_
_entity_poly.entity_id
_entity_poly.type
_entity_poly.pdbx_seq_one_letter_code
_entity_poly.pdbx_strand_id
1 'polypeptide(L)'
;MDTMTIKEIQGIIKDFESSSLMTLELEMEGFKLKLSKNKTDEVTIKEEYNNQQQTQTQKIDNKLNHTLIKSPLVGTFYAASTPKGKPFVEVGQQVKKGQVVCIIEAMKIMNEITSPFNGVIKEIFAHSGDVVGFDHNLMRVGDPNEK
;
A
#
# COMPACT_ATOMS: atom_id res chain seq x y z
N MET A 1 -11.70 23.05 -21.65
CA MET A 1 -11.08 22.17 -20.60
C MET A 1 -9.72 21.78 -21.11
N ASP A 2 -8.72 22.50 -20.68
CA ASP A 2 -7.34 22.24 -21.07
C ASP A 2 -6.78 21.12 -20.21
N THR A 3 -6.93 19.89 -20.67
CA THR A 3 -6.27 18.75 -20.07
C THR A 3 -4.82 18.76 -20.50
N MET A 4 -3.94 19.00 -19.55
CA MET A 4 -2.51 18.96 -19.75
C MET A 4 -2.08 17.60 -20.34
N THR A 5 -1.42 17.62 -21.46
CA THR A 5 -1.00 16.39 -22.15
C THR A 5 0.25 15.81 -21.48
N ILE A 6 0.45 14.50 -21.62
CA ILE A 6 1.64 13.79 -21.09
C ILE A 6 2.93 14.44 -21.60
N LYS A 7 2.93 14.97 -22.83
CA LYS A 7 4.09 15.67 -23.41
C LYS A 7 4.43 16.96 -22.69
N GLU A 8 3.42 17.70 -22.24
CA GLU A 8 3.62 18.95 -21.48
C GLU A 8 4.18 18.64 -20.07
N ILE A 9 3.69 17.59 -19.43
CA ILE A 9 4.23 17.11 -18.14
C ILE A 9 5.69 16.69 -18.27
N GLN A 10 6.04 15.95 -19.32
CA GLN A 10 7.41 15.55 -19.60
C GLN A 10 8.32 16.76 -19.89
N GLY A 11 7.80 17.77 -20.58
CA GLY A 11 8.50 19.03 -20.80
C GLY A 11 8.85 19.74 -19.48
N ILE A 12 7.87 19.85 -18.59
CA ILE A 12 8.06 20.47 -17.27
C ILE A 12 9.08 19.71 -16.43
N ILE A 13 9.07 18.39 -16.44
CA ILE A 13 10.04 17.55 -15.73
C ILE A 13 11.45 17.79 -16.27
N LYS A 14 11.62 17.84 -17.59
CA LYS A 14 12.89 18.09 -18.26
C LYS A 14 13.43 19.48 -17.97
N ASP A 15 12.58 20.49 -18.02
CA ASP A 15 12.93 21.87 -17.70
C ASP A 15 13.30 22.01 -16.22
N PHE A 16 12.62 21.30 -15.33
CA PHE A 16 12.97 21.26 -13.92
C PHE A 16 14.33 20.59 -13.67
N GLU A 17 14.66 19.50 -14.35
CA GLU A 17 15.96 18.84 -14.25
C GLU A 17 17.11 19.75 -14.68
N SER A 18 16.89 20.57 -15.70
CA SER A 18 17.88 21.54 -16.23
C SER A 18 17.96 22.83 -15.41
N SER A 19 16.99 23.11 -14.57
CA SER A 19 16.90 24.34 -13.79
C SER A 19 17.72 24.25 -12.48
N SER A 20 18.02 25.40 -11.90
CA SER A 20 18.65 25.52 -10.58
C SER A 20 17.63 25.39 -9.42
N LEU A 21 16.37 25.13 -9.74
CA LEU A 21 15.31 25.01 -8.75
C LEU A 21 15.42 23.70 -7.97
N MET A 22 15.29 23.79 -6.66
CA MET A 22 15.33 22.63 -5.76
C MET A 22 13.96 21.96 -5.60
N THR A 23 12.89 22.73 -5.77
CA THR A 23 11.52 22.28 -5.66
C THR A 23 10.63 22.99 -6.66
N LEU A 24 9.77 22.27 -7.33
CA LEU A 24 8.70 22.78 -8.21
C LEU A 24 7.37 22.23 -7.73
N GLU A 25 6.43 23.10 -7.47
CA GLU A 25 5.05 22.75 -7.16
C GLU A 25 4.13 23.38 -8.20
N LEU A 26 3.36 22.54 -8.87
CA LEU A 26 2.38 22.92 -9.88
C LEU A 26 1.00 22.44 -9.44
N GLU A 27 0.08 23.37 -9.31
CA GLU A 27 -1.31 23.08 -8.93
C GLU A 27 -2.25 23.61 -10.01
N MET A 28 -3.10 22.72 -10.51
CA MET A 28 -4.18 23.02 -11.45
C MET A 28 -5.46 22.34 -10.98
N GLU A 29 -6.60 22.76 -11.48
CA GLU A 29 -7.89 22.17 -11.12
C GLU A 29 -7.87 20.63 -11.30
N GLY A 30 -7.85 19.89 -10.19
CA GLY A 30 -7.87 18.43 -10.15
C GLY A 30 -6.50 17.73 -10.32
N PHE A 31 -5.41 18.48 -10.41
CA PHE A 31 -4.07 17.90 -10.55
C PHE A 31 -3.01 18.69 -9.76
N LYS A 32 -2.26 18.01 -8.93
CA LYS A 32 -1.14 18.60 -8.17
C LYS A 32 0.14 17.81 -8.41
N LEU A 33 1.17 18.47 -8.94
CA LEU A 33 2.48 17.90 -9.19
C LEU A 33 3.54 18.59 -8.31
N LYS A 34 4.28 17.81 -7.53
CA LYS A 34 5.41 18.30 -6.75
C LYS A 34 6.68 17.54 -7.12
N LEU A 35 7.68 18.27 -7.58
CA LEU A 35 8.99 17.75 -7.94
C LEU A 35 10.04 18.30 -6.98
N SER A 36 10.95 17.44 -6.48
CA SER A 36 12.05 17.84 -5.60
C SER A 36 13.35 17.13 -5.99
N LYS A 37 14.46 17.87 -6.01
CA LYS A 37 15.79 17.32 -6.28
C LYS A 37 16.52 16.83 -5.04
N ASN A 38 15.95 17.04 -3.84
CA ASN A 38 16.54 16.54 -2.61
C ASN A 38 16.42 15.03 -2.49
N LYS A 39 17.54 14.35 -2.38
CA LYS A 39 17.63 12.88 -2.19
C LYS A 39 17.19 12.39 -0.81
N THR A 40 16.70 13.26 0.02
CA THR A 40 16.36 12.97 1.41
C THR A 40 15.05 13.63 1.77
N ASP A 41 13.96 13.23 1.12
CA ASP A 41 12.67 13.44 1.73
C ASP A 41 11.62 12.55 1.06
N GLU A 42 11.01 11.76 1.90
CA GLU A 42 9.89 10.89 1.65
C GLU A 42 8.77 11.62 0.90
N VAL A 43 8.24 10.96 -0.10
CA VAL A 43 7.05 11.41 -0.81
C VAL A 43 5.88 11.38 0.16
N THR A 44 5.63 12.49 0.82
CA THR A 44 4.39 12.67 1.59
C THR A 44 3.32 13.14 0.64
N ILE A 45 2.50 12.24 0.14
CA ILE A 45 1.24 12.57 -0.51
C ILE A 45 0.27 12.97 0.60
N LYS A 46 0.12 14.26 0.81
CA LYS A 46 -0.98 14.78 1.63
C LYS A 46 -2.20 14.93 0.74
N GLU A 47 -3.09 13.98 0.78
CA GLU A 47 -4.49 14.21 0.43
C GLU A 47 -5.15 14.93 1.61
N GLU A 48 -5.42 16.21 1.46
CA GLU A 48 -6.27 16.95 2.39
C GLU A 48 -7.73 16.55 2.21
N TYR A 49 -8.15 15.54 2.95
CA TYR A 49 -9.57 15.44 3.31
C TYR A 49 -9.76 16.07 4.68
N ASN A 50 -10.41 17.21 4.65
CA ASN A 50 -10.85 17.93 5.82
C ASN A 50 -11.84 17.08 6.63
N ASN A 51 -11.38 16.47 7.73
CA ASN A 51 -12.28 16.06 8.79
C ASN A 51 -11.58 16.12 10.15
N GLN A 52 -12.07 17.04 10.97
CA GLN A 52 -11.64 17.21 12.34
C GLN A 52 -11.90 15.96 13.15
N GLN A 53 -10.83 15.29 13.61
CA GLN A 53 -10.82 14.63 14.92
C GLN A 53 -9.39 14.21 15.28
N GLN A 54 -8.90 14.88 16.30
CA GLN A 54 -7.84 14.57 17.26
C GLN A 54 -6.73 13.60 16.84
N THR A 55 -5.63 14.21 16.50
CA THR A 55 -4.32 13.57 16.32
C THR A 55 -3.71 13.23 17.68
N GLN A 56 -3.68 11.96 18.04
CA GLN A 56 -2.67 11.48 18.94
C GLN A 56 -1.44 11.11 18.09
N THR A 57 -0.45 11.96 18.18
CA THR A 57 0.88 11.72 17.60
C THR A 57 1.53 10.55 18.31
N GLN A 58 1.38 9.34 17.79
CA GLN A 58 2.26 8.26 18.20
C GLN A 58 3.55 8.39 17.37
N LYS A 59 4.65 8.69 18.06
CA LYS A 59 6.00 8.54 17.56
C LYS A 59 6.13 7.12 17.01
N ILE A 60 6.24 7.00 15.70
CA ILE A 60 6.62 5.73 15.07
C ILE A 60 8.12 5.58 15.31
N ASP A 61 8.47 4.80 16.30
CA ASP A 61 9.83 4.31 16.45
C ASP A 61 10.17 3.45 15.23
N ASN A 62 11.00 4.02 14.41
CA ASN A 62 11.57 3.44 13.19
C ASN A 62 12.53 2.29 13.57
N LYS A 63 12.01 1.12 13.93
CA LYS A 63 12.87 -0.07 14.14
C LYS A 63 12.20 -1.43 14.00
N LEU A 64 11.04 -1.52 13.36
CA LEU A 64 10.44 -2.83 13.11
C LEU A 64 10.12 -2.92 11.61
N ASN A 65 10.92 -3.69 10.89
CA ASN A 65 10.69 -4.02 9.47
C ASN A 65 9.43 -4.89 9.30
N HIS A 66 8.29 -4.37 9.75
CA HIS A 66 7.01 -5.00 9.51
C HIS A 66 6.44 -4.49 8.21
N THR A 67 6.14 -5.39 7.32
CA THR A 67 5.53 -5.02 6.06
C THR A 67 4.10 -5.55 6.01
N LEU A 68 3.17 -4.69 5.64
CA LEU A 68 1.77 -5.02 5.55
C LEU A 68 1.44 -5.57 4.16
N ILE A 69 0.75 -6.69 4.13
CA ILE A 69 0.08 -7.17 2.92
C ILE A 69 -1.31 -6.55 2.91
N LYS A 70 -1.60 -5.78 1.87
CA LYS A 70 -2.84 -5.04 1.70
C LYS A 70 -3.67 -5.61 0.57
N SER A 71 -4.98 -5.40 0.64
CA SER A 71 -5.89 -5.82 -0.42
C SER A 71 -5.74 -4.92 -1.66
N PRO A 72 -5.51 -5.50 -2.85
CA PRO A 72 -5.45 -4.75 -4.10
C PRO A 72 -6.84 -4.43 -4.69
N LEU A 73 -7.91 -4.93 -4.08
CA LEU A 73 -9.27 -4.78 -4.59
C LEU A 73 -10.31 -4.88 -3.47
N VAL A 74 -11.52 -4.46 -3.78
CA VAL A 74 -12.67 -4.59 -2.88
C VAL A 74 -13.31 -5.96 -3.06
N GLY A 75 -13.56 -6.68 -1.97
CA GLY A 75 -14.20 -7.98 -2.03
C GLY A 75 -14.32 -8.65 -0.68
N THR A 76 -14.61 -9.94 -0.68
CA THR A 76 -14.71 -10.77 0.52
C THR A 76 -13.44 -11.57 0.73
N PHE A 77 -12.86 -11.46 1.90
CA PHE A 77 -11.62 -12.17 2.29
C PHE A 77 -11.92 -13.63 2.64
N TYR A 78 -11.08 -14.54 2.15
CA TYR A 78 -11.06 -15.94 2.53
C TYR A 78 -9.63 -16.39 2.85
N ALA A 79 -9.45 -16.94 4.04
CA ALA A 79 -8.15 -17.46 4.48
C ALA A 79 -7.77 -18.80 3.84
N ALA A 80 -8.76 -19.52 3.29
CA ALA A 80 -8.62 -20.84 2.67
C ALA A 80 -9.35 -20.90 1.34
N SER A 81 -8.98 -21.85 0.47
CA SER A 81 -9.64 -22.06 -0.81
C SER A 81 -11.06 -22.63 -0.69
N THR A 82 -11.39 -23.19 0.44
CA THR A 82 -12.72 -23.73 0.74
C THR A 82 -13.18 -23.34 2.14
N PRO A 83 -14.49 -23.25 2.42
CA PRO A 83 -15.01 -22.81 3.72
C PRO A 83 -14.56 -23.66 4.92
N LYS A 84 -14.18 -24.90 4.66
CA LYS A 84 -13.67 -25.86 5.68
C LYS A 84 -12.23 -26.29 5.43
N GLY A 85 -11.56 -25.63 4.47
CA GLY A 85 -10.17 -25.94 4.13
C GLY A 85 -9.19 -25.41 5.14
N LYS A 86 -7.98 -25.91 5.06
CA LYS A 86 -6.87 -25.33 5.83
C LYS A 86 -6.54 -23.93 5.30
N PRO A 87 -6.25 -22.95 6.18
CA PRO A 87 -5.82 -21.65 5.75
C PRO A 87 -4.50 -21.77 4.96
N PHE A 88 -4.29 -20.85 4.01
CA PHE A 88 -3.06 -20.80 3.22
C PHE A 88 -1.85 -20.48 4.09
N VAL A 89 -2.05 -19.64 5.11
CA VAL A 89 -1.03 -19.24 6.08
C VAL A 89 -1.63 -19.06 7.46
N GLU A 90 -0.80 -19.25 8.47
CA GLU A 90 -1.13 -19.06 9.87
C GLU A 90 -0.13 -18.10 10.52
N VAL A 91 -0.54 -17.49 11.64
CA VAL A 91 0.37 -16.65 12.44
C VAL A 91 1.57 -17.50 12.91
N GLY A 92 2.77 -16.99 12.70
CA GLY A 92 4.03 -17.68 12.97
C GLY A 92 4.57 -18.52 11.81
N GLN A 93 3.82 -18.64 10.71
CA GLN A 93 4.27 -19.37 9.53
C GLN A 93 5.18 -18.51 8.65
N GLN A 94 6.23 -19.13 8.14
CA GLN A 94 7.11 -18.49 7.17
C GLN A 94 6.46 -18.47 5.79
N VAL A 95 6.53 -17.31 5.13
CA VAL A 95 6.06 -17.10 3.77
C VAL A 95 7.17 -16.61 2.86
N LYS A 96 7.06 -16.94 1.59
CA LYS A 96 7.97 -16.51 0.54
C LYS A 96 7.25 -15.55 -0.41
N LYS A 97 8.01 -14.65 -1.03
CA LYS A 97 7.52 -13.80 -2.10
C LYS A 97 6.88 -14.65 -3.22
N GLY A 98 5.66 -14.29 -3.60
CA GLY A 98 4.87 -15.02 -4.59
C GLY A 98 4.04 -16.19 -4.04
N GLN A 99 4.15 -16.51 -2.77
CA GLN A 99 3.32 -17.51 -2.12
C GLN A 99 1.91 -16.98 -1.89
N VAL A 100 0.88 -17.79 -2.22
CA VAL A 100 -0.51 -17.43 -1.96
C VAL A 100 -0.76 -17.39 -0.45
N VAL A 101 -1.31 -16.29 0.04
CA VAL A 101 -1.59 -16.05 1.47
C VAL A 101 -3.07 -15.98 1.78
N CYS A 102 -3.88 -15.58 0.83
CA CYS A 102 -5.34 -15.53 0.96
C CYS A 102 -6.02 -15.42 -0.41
N ILE A 103 -7.36 -15.48 -0.40
CA ILE A 103 -8.18 -15.23 -1.57
C ILE A 103 -9.13 -14.07 -1.27
N ILE A 104 -9.35 -13.23 -2.27
CA ILE A 104 -10.39 -12.20 -2.22
C ILE A 104 -11.37 -12.44 -3.36
N GLU A 105 -12.61 -12.70 -3.01
CA GLU A 105 -13.71 -12.83 -3.96
C GLU A 105 -14.26 -11.44 -4.28
N ALA A 106 -14.17 -11.07 -5.55
CA ALA A 106 -14.77 -9.85 -6.07
C ALA A 106 -15.56 -10.19 -7.32
N MET A 107 -16.82 -9.75 -7.39
CA MET A 107 -17.72 -10.01 -8.54
C MET A 107 -17.78 -11.50 -8.94
N LYS A 108 -17.85 -12.40 -7.96
CA LYS A 108 -17.87 -13.88 -8.12
C LYS A 108 -16.58 -14.45 -8.74
N ILE A 109 -15.49 -13.69 -8.74
CA ILE A 109 -14.16 -14.12 -9.19
C ILE A 109 -13.27 -14.28 -7.97
N MET A 110 -12.64 -15.44 -7.84
CA MET A 110 -11.67 -15.71 -6.80
C MET A 110 -10.29 -15.20 -7.22
N ASN A 111 -9.77 -14.19 -6.52
CA ASN A 111 -8.46 -13.61 -6.77
C ASN A 111 -7.48 -14.07 -5.70
N GLU A 112 -6.47 -14.79 -6.11
CA GLU A 112 -5.39 -15.21 -5.21
C GLU A 112 -4.47 -14.03 -4.89
N ILE A 113 -4.28 -13.77 -3.60
CA ILE A 113 -3.37 -12.73 -3.11
C ILE A 113 -2.07 -13.39 -2.67
N THR A 114 -0.98 -12.92 -3.21
CA THR A 114 0.36 -13.44 -2.92
C THR A 114 1.14 -12.49 -2.02
N SER A 115 2.05 -13.05 -1.22
CA SER A 115 2.98 -12.24 -0.44
C SER A 115 3.98 -11.53 -1.35
N PRO A 116 4.12 -10.21 -1.25
CA PRO A 116 5.17 -9.47 -1.98
C PRO A 116 6.54 -9.58 -1.31
N PHE A 117 6.63 -10.22 -0.15
CA PHE A 117 7.84 -10.30 0.68
C PHE A 117 8.10 -11.71 1.19
N ASN A 118 9.36 -11.96 1.53
CA ASN A 118 9.75 -13.10 2.36
C ASN A 118 9.69 -12.68 3.83
N GLY A 119 9.19 -13.55 4.69
CA GLY A 119 9.13 -13.27 6.12
C GLY A 119 8.24 -14.25 6.87
N VAL A 120 7.83 -13.86 8.07
CA VAL A 120 6.94 -14.64 8.94
C VAL A 120 5.65 -13.84 9.18
N ILE A 121 4.51 -14.52 9.07
CA ILE A 121 3.21 -13.91 9.41
C ILE A 121 3.18 -13.61 10.91
N LYS A 122 3.13 -12.33 11.26
CA LYS A 122 3.06 -11.87 12.65
C LYS A 122 1.63 -11.67 13.11
N GLU A 123 0.76 -11.25 12.21
CA GLU A 123 -0.63 -10.96 12.53
C GLU A 123 -1.52 -11.06 11.27
N ILE A 124 -2.74 -11.50 11.45
CA ILE A 124 -3.78 -11.56 10.42
C ILE A 124 -4.95 -10.68 10.90
N PHE A 125 -5.28 -9.64 10.13
CA PHE A 125 -6.30 -8.66 10.51
C PHE A 125 -7.69 -9.01 10.02
N ALA A 126 -7.80 -9.81 8.95
CA ALA A 126 -9.05 -10.19 8.32
C ALA A 126 -9.38 -11.66 8.58
N HIS A 127 -10.65 -11.98 8.67
CA HIS A 127 -11.17 -13.34 8.84
C HIS A 127 -11.99 -13.75 7.61
N SER A 128 -12.09 -15.06 7.36
CA SER A 128 -12.90 -15.59 6.25
C SER A 128 -14.34 -15.12 6.35
N GLY A 129 -14.82 -14.48 5.29
CA GLY A 129 -16.14 -13.87 5.20
C GLY A 129 -16.17 -12.36 5.43
N ASP A 130 -15.05 -11.76 5.85
CA ASP A 130 -14.97 -10.31 6.03
C ASP A 130 -14.95 -9.58 4.69
N VAL A 131 -15.69 -8.49 4.60
CA VAL A 131 -15.62 -7.58 3.46
C VAL A 131 -14.43 -6.63 3.67
N VAL A 132 -13.50 -6.63 2.73
CA VAL A 132 -12.32 -5.78 2.73
C VAL A 132 -12.37 -4.78 1.59
N GLY A 133 -11.88 -3.57 1.87
CA GLY A 133 -11.76 -2.50 0.87
C GLY A 133 -10.40 -2.52 0.18
N PHE A 134 -10.25 -1.67 -0.82
CA PHE A 134 -8.96 -1.38 -1.42
C PHE A 134 -7.98 -0.84 -0.34
N ASP A 135 -6.74 -1.28 -0.39
CA ASP A 135 -5.68 -0.91 0.56
C ASP A 135 -5.95 -1.31 2.03
N HIS A 136 -6.95 -2.17 2.26
CA HIS A 136 -7.22 -2.71 3.59
C HIS A 136 -6.09 -3.63 4.05
N ASN A 137 -5.65 -3.47 5.29
CA ASN A 137 -4.60 -4.30 5.87
C ASN A 137 -5.11 -5.73 6.07
N LEU A 138 -4.49 -6.69 5.42
CA LEU A 138 -4.85 -8.11 5.51
C LEU A 138 -3.98 -8.84 6.53
N MET A 139 -2.68 -8.68 6.43
CA MET A 139 -1.69 -9.39 7.24
C MET A 139 -0.46 -8.53 7.47
N ARG A 140 0.24 -8.82 8.56
CA ARG A 140 1.56 -8.25 8.85
C ARG A 140 2.63 -9.33 8.72
N VAL A 141 3.64 -9.04 7.92
CA VAL A 141 4.82 -9.89 7.72
C VAL A 141 6.00 -9.22 8.40
N GLY A 142 6.70 -9.95 9.23
CA GLY A 142 7.91 -9.49 9.92
C GLY A 142 9.14 -10.30 9.56
N ASP A 143 10.29 -9.89 10.09
CA ASP A 143 11.55 -10.60 9.91
C ASP A 143 11.49 -11.97 10.63
N PRO A 144 12.00 -13.05 10.00
CA PRO A 144 12.08 -14.37 10.64
C PRO A 144 12.89 -14.39 11.94
N ASN A 145 13.84 -13.47 12.07
CA ASN A 145 14.74 -13.37 13.22
C ASN A 145 14.22 -12.45 14.33
N GLU A 146 13.08 -11.85 14.14
CA GLU A 146 12.46 -10.98 15.13
C GLU A 146 11.73 -11.81 16.19
N LYS A 147 12.24 -11.72 17.39
CA LYS A 147 11.60 -12.32 18.56
C LYS A 147 10.57 -11.39 19.20
#